data_eddc0525e2b191dd8233f856c697965d
#
_entry.id   eddc0525e2b191dd8233f856c697965d
#
_cell.length_a   1.000
_cell.length_b   1.000
_cell.length_c   1.000
_cell.angle_alpha   90.00
_cell.angle_beta   90.00
_cell.angle_gamma   90.00
#
_symmetry.space_group_name_H-M   'P 1'
#
loop_
_entity.id
_entity.type
_entity.pdbx_description
1 polymer ?
#
loop_
_entity_poly.entity_id
_entity_poly.type
_entity_poly.pdbx_seq_one_letter_code
_entity_poly.pdbx_strand_id
1 'polypeptide(L)'
;ASVFRLMDLSDLNNPTMKKLLLTASGTYNHSMMVASLAEAACSAIGANALLARVAAYYHDIGKMDQPEYFVENQSGHNVHNDINPSLSVSVIRSHVKKGIERARAMHLPQQILDIIGEHHGNSVIAYFYNEAKEKDPSVSPEDFAYTGTPPSTRESAVVMLADTVEAACRTLDKPSVPRLEKFIHMLFTGKIENHQLDNCTLTFRDLDVIQKTFVQILAGYYHSRIEYPDQKDPDADKTSAEQNTEAPSSKEKDKDKRSDKSEKSDKKEKK
;
A
#
# COMPACT_ATOMS: atom_id res chain seq x y z
N ALA A 1 -20.60 15.33 -12.96
CA ALA A 1 -19.67 16.24 -13.67
C ALA A 1 -19.87 16.13 -15.18
N SER A 2 -19.70 17.23 -15.91
CA SER A 2 -19.68 17.16 -17.37
C SER A 2 -18.41 16.48 -17.87
N VAL A 3 -18.48 15.84 -19.04
CA VAL A 3 -17.32 15.22 -19.69
C VAL A 3 -16.21 16.24 -19.93
N PHE A 4 -16.53 17.44 -20.37
CA PHE A 4 -15.56 18.52 -20.59
C PHE A 4 -14.81 18.89 -19.31
N ARG A 5 -15.53 19.02 -18.19
CA ARG A 5 -14.88 19.30 -16.90
C ARG A 5 -13.94 18.17 -16.44
N LEU A 6 -14.34 16.92 -16.64
CA LEU A 6 -13.48 15.78 -16.33
C LEU A 6 -12.25 15.72 -17.25
N MET A 7 -12.40 16.06 -18.52
CA MET A 7 -11.26 16.13 -19.45
C MET A 7 -10.26 17.23 -19.03
N ASP A 8 -10.73 18.42 -18.65
CA ASP A 8 -9.86 19.47 -18.11
C ASP A 8 -9.10 19.02 -16.87
N LEU A 9 -9.77 18.31 -15.96
CA LEU A 9 -9.17 17.79 -14.74
C LEU A 9 -8.23 16.61 -14.98
N SER A 10 -8.30 15.95 -16.14
CA SER A 10 -7.40 14.85 -16.52
C SER A 10 -6.03 15.33 -17.01
N ASP A 11 -5.85 16.64 -17.21
CA ASP A 11 -4.55 17.21 -17.55
C ASP A 11 -3.60 17.15 -16.34
N LEU A 12 -2.56 16.33 -16.45
CA LEU A 12 -1.54 16.16 -15.42
C LEU A 12 -0.56 17.34 -15.31
N ASN A 13 -0.65 18.30 -16.23
CA ASN A 13 0.15 19.54 -16.17
C ASN A 13 -0.47 20.62 -15.26
N ASN A 14 -1.62 20.35 -14.65
CA ASN A 14 -2.20 21.29 -13.70
C ASN A 14 -1.32 21.47 -12.44
N PRO A 15 -1.43 22.62 -11.74
CA PRO A 15 -0.56 22.94 -10.60
C PRO A 15 -0.62 21.91 -9.46
N THR A 16 -1.80 21.32 -9.21
CA THR A 16 -1.98 20.34 -8.13
C THR A 16 -1.25 19.05 -8.42
N MET A 17 -1.36 18.51 -9.65
CA MET A 17 -0.65 17.30 -10.04
C MET A 17 0.87 17.52 -10.06
N LYS A 18 1.35 18.67 -10.53
CA LYS A 18 2.77 19.03 -10.45
C LYS A 18 3.26 19.11 -9.01
N LYS A 19 2.47 19.71 -8.11
CA LYS A 19 2.80 19.78 -6.70
C LYS A 19 2.84 18.39 -6.07
N LEU A 20 1.87 17.53 -6.36
CA LEU A 20 1.84 16.14 -5.89
C LEU A 20 3.09 15.37 -6.32
N LEU A 21 3.50 15.49 -7.58
CA LEU A 21 4.71 14.88 -8.10
C LEU A 21 5.98 15.34 -7.35
N LEU A 22 6.08 16.63 -7.04
CA LEU A 22 7.27 17.21 -6.40
C LEU A 22 7.31 16.95 -4.89
N THR A 23 6.18 16.91 -4.21
CA THR A 23 6.12 16.79 -2.74
C THR A 23 5.88 15.37 -2.25
N ALA A 24 5.21 14.54 -3.04
CA ALA A 24 4.81 13.17 -2.71
C ALA A 24 4.85 12.29 -3.95
N SER A 25 6.04 12.09 -4.51
CA SER A 25 6.23 11.37 -5.77
C SER A 25 5.75 9.91 -5.72
N GLY A 26 5.89 9.26 -4.57
CA GLY A 26 5.36 7.91 -4.35
C GLY A 26 3.84 7.88 -4.46
N THR A 27 3.15 8.83 -3.82
CA THR A 27 1.69 8.98 -3.92
C THR A 27 1.25 9.34 -5.35
N TYR A 28 2.02 10.18 -6.06
CA TYR A 28 1.75 10.46 -7.48
C TYR A 28 1.78 9.18 -8.33
N ASN A 29 2.86 8.39 -8.22
CA ASN A 29 3.00 7.15 -8.98
C ASN A 29 1.93 6.11 -8.61
N HIS A 30 1.61 5.99 -7.33
CA HIS A 30 0.48 5.19 -6.84
C HIS A 30 -0.84 5.63 -7.50
N SER A 31 -1.15 6.91 -7.47
CA SER A 31 -2.37 7.46 -8.06
C SER A 31 -2.48 7.22 -9.56
N MET A 32 -1.37 7.26 -10.30
CA MET A 32 -1.34 6.94 -11.73
C MET A 32 -1.68 5.46 -12.00
N MET A 33 -1.15 4.55 -11.19
CA MET A 33 -1.47 3.12 -11.31
C MET A 33 -2.92 2.84 -10.91
N VAL A 34 -3.40 3.41 -9.81
CA VAL A 34 -4.81 3.31 -9.39
C VAL A 34 -5.74 3.83 -10.50
N ALA A 35 -5.40 4.95 -11.13
CA ALA A 35 -6.17 5.51 -12.24
C ALA A 35 -6.23 4.55 -13.44
N SER A 36 -5.13 3.92 -13.80
CA SER A 36 -5.07 2.95 -14.89
C SER A 36 -5.93 1.72 -14.60
N LEU A 37 -5.85 1.19 -13.39
CA LEU A 37 -6.67 0.05 -12.94
C LEU A 37 -8.16 0.41 -12.93
N ALA A 38 -8.51 1.55 -12.33
CA ALA A 38 -9.89 1.99 -12.17
C ALA A 38 -10.56 2.32 -13.52
N GLU A 39 -9.86 2.99 -14.41
CA GLU A 39 -10.35 3.31 -15.76
C GLU A 39 -10.66 2.04 -16.55
N ALA A 40 -9.72 1.10 -16.60
CA ALA A 40 -9.89 -0.14 -17.34
C ALA A 40 -11.03 -0.99 -16.77
N ALA A 41 -11.12 -1.11 -15.46
CA ALA A 41 -12.18 -1.87 -14.80
C ALA A 41 -13.56 -1.23 -15.00
N CYS A 42 -13.69 0.09 -14.84
CA CYS A 42 -14.94 0.80 -15.09
C CYS A 42 -15.39 0.67 -16.55
N SER A 43 -14.45 0.77 -17.50
CA SER A 43 -14.74 0.53 -18.92
C SER A 43 -15.28 -0.88 -19.15
N ALA A 44 -14.66 -1.89 -18.53
CA ALA A 44 -15.03 -3.30 -18.70
C ALA A 44 -16.43 -3.63 -18.14
N ILE A 45 -16.91 -2.94 -17.11
CA ILE A 45 -18.23 -3.14 -16.49
C ILE A 45 -19.28 -2.12 -16.94
N GLY A 46 -18.97 -1.25 -17.91
CA GLY A 46 -19.90 -0.22 -18.38
C GLY A 46 -20.20 0.89 -17.36
N ALA A 47 -19.25 1.21 -16.47
CA ALA A 47 -19.29 2.34 -15.56
C ALA A 47 -18.54 3.55 -16.16
N ASN A 48 -18.52 4.69 -15.45
CA ASN A 48 -17.88 5.91 -15.94
C ASN A 48 -16.35 5.85 -15.76
N ALA A 49 -15.66 5.34 -16.78
CA ALA A 49 -14.22 5.18 -16.79
C ALA A 49 -13.45 6.50 -16.64
N LEU A 50 -13.91 7.58 -17.29
CA LEU A 50 -13.28 8.90 -17.19
C LEU A 50 -13.39 9.47 -15.77
N LEU A 51 -14.54 9.34 -15.13
CA LEU A 51 -14.73 9.78 -13.74
C LEU A 51 -13.81 8.99 -12.79
N ALA A 52 -13.75 7.66 -12.94
CA ALA A 52 -12.90 6.81 -12.11
C ALA A 52 -11.41 7.18 -12.26
N ARG A 53 -10.93 7.39 -13.48
CA ARG A 53 -9.56 7.82 -13.76
C ARG A 53 -9.25 9.16 -13.09
N VAL A 54 -10.08 10.16 -13.33
CA VAL A 54 -9.85 11.52 -12.79
C VAL A 54 -9.94 11.51 -11.27
N ALA A 55 -10.95 10.86 -10.70
CA ALA A 55 -11.06 10.72 -9.25
C ALA A 55 -9.83 10.04 -8.63
N ALA A 56 -9.29 9.01 -9.28
CA ALA A 56 -8.08 8.35 -8.84
C ALA A 56 -6.86 9.27 -8.82
N TYR A 57 -6.73 10.21 -9.76
CA TYR A 57 -5.65 11.21 -9.74
C TYR A 57 -5.68 12.06 -8.46
N TYR A 58 -6.86 12.36 -7.94
CA TYR A 58 -7.07 13.28 -6.81
C TYR A 58 -7.37 12.57 -5.48
N HIS A 59 -7.57 11.24 -5.47
CA HIS A 59 -8.07 10.57 -4.26
C HIS A 59 -7.17 10.76 -3.04
N ASP A 60 -5.87 10.87 -3.25
CA ASP A 60 -4.84 10.93 -2.22
C ASP A 60 -4.14 12.30 -2.09
N ILE A 61 -4.67 13.37 -2.66
CA ILE A 61 -4.05 14.70 -2.61
C ILE A 61 -3.88 15.25 -1.18
N GLY A 62 -4.60 14.71 -0.22
CA GLY A 62 -4.45 15.07 1.19
C GLY A 62 -3.16 14.58 1.84
N LYS A 63 -2.44 13.67 1.22
CA LYS A 63 -1.14 13.17 1.69
C LYS A 63 0.00 14.19 1.49
N MET A 64 -0.21 15.19 0.63
CA MET A 64 0.81 16.23 0.35
C MET A 64 1.24 17.05 1.58
N ASP A 65 0.42 17.10 2.63
CA ASP A 65 0.76 17.88 3.83
C ASP A 65 1.79 17.20 4.73
N GLN A 66 1.80 15.86 4.71
CA GLN A 66 2.66 15.04 5.56
C GLN A 66 3.05 13.76 4.79
N PRO A 67 3.74 13.87 3.64
CA PRO A 67 4.00 12.73 2.77
C PRO A 67 4.86 11.64 3.42
N GLU A 68 5.72 12.00 4.35
CA GLU A 68 6.63 11.10 5.08
C GLU A 68 5.92 10.06 5.95
N TYR A 69 4.66 10.29 6.29
CA TYR A 69 3.84 9.32 7.04
C TYR A 69 3.24 8.22 6.17
N PHE A 70 3.39 8.29 4.86
CA PHE A 70 2.83 7.32 3.93
C PHE A 70 3.95 6.49 3.28
N VAL A 71 3.82 5.16 3.41
CA VAL A 71 4.90 4.20 3.10
C VAL A 71 5.45 4.35 1.68
N GLU A 72 4.61 4.72 0.73
CA GLU A 72 5.00 4.93 -0.67
C GLU A 72 5.96 6.10 -0.88
N ASN A 73 6.05 7.04 0.08
CA ASN A 73 6.94 8.19 0.06
C ASN A 73 8.16 8.03 0.99
N GLN A 74 8.23 6.94 1.75
CA GLN A 74 9.32 6.72 2.70
C GLN A 74 10.56 6.16 1.99
N SER A 75 11.74 6.58 2.48
CA SER A 75 13.03 6.04 2.09
C SER A 75 13.82 5.66 3.34
N GLY A 76 13.85 4.37 3.66
CA GLY A 76 14.71 3.80 4.71
C GLY A 76 14.18 3.88 6.14
N HIS A 77 13.59 4.98 6.59
CA HIS A 77 13.04 5.13 7.94
C HIS A 77 11.52 5.22 7.93
N ASN A 78 10.88 4.45 8.81
CA ASN A 78 9.43 4.51 9.01
C ASN A 78 9.12 5.36 10.23
N VAL A 79 8.58 6.56 10.01
CA VAL A 79 8.27 7.54 11.07
C VAL A 79 7.24 7.01 12.09
N HIS A 80 6.44 6.01 11.72
CA HIS A 80 5.49 5.39 12.64
C HIS A 80 6.16 4.57 13.75
N ASN A 81 7.42 4.21 13.61
CA ASN A 81 8.17 3.53 14.65
C ASN A 81 8.47 4.43 15.86
N ASP A 82 8.42 5.76 15.66
CA ASP A 82 8.75 6.76 16.67
C ASP A 82 7.53 7.31 17.43
N ILE A 83 6.33 6.92 17.01
CA ILE A 83 5.07 7.40 17.58
C ILE A 83 4.14 6.24 17.96
N ASN A 84 3.18 6.52 18.83
CA ASN A 84 2.23 5.48 19.23
C ASN A 84 1.20 5.18 18.10
N PRO A 85 0.59 3.98 18.08
CA PRO A 85 -0.36 3.57 17.05
C PRO A 85 -1.56 4.51 16.90
N SER A 86 -2.08 5.07 17.98
CA SER A 86 -3.23 5.99 17.94
C SER A 86 -2.90 7.30 17.23
N LEU A 87 -1.67 7.82 17.43
CA LEU A 87 -1.21 9.01 16.72
C LEU A 87 -0.98 8.70 15.23
N SER A 88 -0.41 7.56 14.92
CA SER A 88 -0.24 7.06 13.55
C SER A 88 -1.59 7.02 12.81
N VAL A 89 -2.60 6.43 13.43
CA VAL A 89 -3.96 6.36 12.87
C VAL A 89 -4.56 7.74 12.67
N SER A 90 -4.39 8.65 13.63
CA SER A 90 -4.88 10.02 13.52
C SER A 90 -4.29 10.76 12.32
N VAL A 91 -2.97 10.63 12.12
CA VAL A 91 -2.27 11.25 10.98
C VAL A 91 -2.75 10.62 9.66
N ILE A 92 -2.79 9.28 9.59
CA ILE A 92 -3.21 8.58 8.37
C ILE A 92 -4.65 8.94 8.01
N ARG A 93 -5.60 8.88 8.95
CA ARG A 93 -6.99 9.27 8.69
C ARG A 93 -7.16 10.71 8.21
N SER A 94 -6.30 11.61 8.66
CA SER A 94 -6.39 13.03 8.32
C SER A 94 -6.26 13.33 6.83
N HIS A 95 -5.59 12.44 6.04
CA HIS A 95 -5.42 12.69 4.60
C HIS A 95 -6.74 12.72 3.84
N VAL A 96 -7.73 11.93 4.26
CA VAL A 96 -9.07 11.93 3.64
C VAL A 96 -9.74 13.28 3.82
N LYS A 97 -9.78 13.81 5.05
CA LYS A 97 -10.35 15.12 5.35
C LYS A 97 -9.61 16.23 4.60
N LYS A 98 -8.28 16.24 4.68
CA LYS A 98 -7.43 17.21 3.97
C LYS A 98 -7.60 17.13 2.45
N GLY A 99 -7.78 15.92 1.91
CA GLY A 99 -8.06 15.68 0.50
C GLY A 99 -9.39 16.33 0.07
N ILE A 100 -10.46 16.13 0.84
CA ILE A 100 -11.78 16.76 0.60
C ILE A 100 -11.66 18.29 0.69
N GLU A 101 -10.98 18.82 1.70
CA GLU A 101 -10.80 20.28 1.86
C GLU A 101 -10.05 20.89 0.66
N ARG A 102 -8.97 20.25 0.19
CA ARG A 102 -8.24 20.69 -1.02
C ARG A 102 -9.10 20.60 -2.26
N ALA A 103 -9.79 19.48 -2.47
CA ALA A 103 -10.67 19.29 -3.62
C ALA A 103 -11.79 20.33 -3.66
N ARG A 104 -12.36 20.68 -2.50
CA ARG A 104 -13.38 21.73 -2.37
C ARG A 104 -12.81 23.11 -2.70
N ALA A 105 -11.62 23.43 -2.19
CA ALA A 105 -10.94 24.69 -2.50
C ALA A 105 -10.60 24.83 -4.01
N MET A 106 -10.38 23.70 -4.69
CA MET A 106 -10.16 23.64 -6.14
C MET A 106 -11.47 23.62 -6.95
N HIS A 107 -12.62 23.66 -6.30
CA HIS A 107 -13.93 23.52 -6.95
C HIS A 107 -14.07 22.24 -7.79
N LEU A 108 -13.52 21.13 -7.29
CA LEU A 108 -13.70 19.83 -7.95
C LEU A 108 -15.17 19.39 -7.87
N PRO A 109 -15.66 18.63 -8.87
CA PRO A 109 -17.01 18.11 -8.86
C PRO A 109 -17.31 17.27 -7.62
N GLN A 110 -18.54 17.36 -7.11
CA GLN A 110 -18.98 16.64 -5.91
C GLN A 110 -18.69 15.11 -5.98
N GLN A 111 -18.87 14.51 -7.16
CA GLN A 111 -18.58 13.09 -7.38
C GLN A 111 -17.11 12.72 -7.07
N ILE A 112 -16.16 13.64 -7.32
CA ILE A 112 -14.75 13.42 -6.96
C ILE A 112 -14.56 13.58 -5.46
N LEU A 113 -15.20 14.58 -4.84
CA LEU A 113 -15.17 14.73 -3.38
C LEU A 113 -15.73 13.51 -2.67
N ASP A 114 -16.83 12.94 -3.17
CA ASP A 114 -17.43 11.73 -2.63
C ASP A 114 -16.46 10.56 -2.72
N ILE A 115 -15.81 10.33 -3.86
CA ILE A 115 -14.82 9.28 -4.03
C ILE A 115 -13.62 9.46 -3.11
N ILE A 116 -13.10 10.70 -2.93
CA ILE A 116 -12.05 11.00 -1.94
C ILE A 116 -12.50 10.60 -0.53
N GLY A 117 -13.75 10.88 -0.17
CA GLY A 117 -14.30 10.56 1.15
C GLY A 117 -14.55 9.07 1.38
N GLU A 118 -14.81 8.33 0.31
CA GLU A 118 -15.27 6.94 0.35
C GLU A 118 -14.17 5.90 0.08
N HIS A 119 -13.00 6.30 -0.48
CA HIS A 119 -12.02 5.33 -0.99
C HIS A 119 -11.42 4.40 0.07
N HIS A 120 -11.49 4.76 1.34
CA HIS A 120 -11.18 3.88 2.47
C HIS A 120 -12.41 3.44 3.27
N GLY A 121 -13.58 4.00 2.99
CA GLY A 121 -14.80 3.73 3.71
C GLY A 121 -14.65 3.94 5.22
N ASN A 122 -15.07 2.95 5.99
CA ASN A 122 -14.84 2.84 7.43
C ASN A 122 -13.96 1.62 7.79
N SER A 123 -13.07 1.25 6.90
CA SER A 123 -12.15 0.11 7.09
C SER A 123 -11.22 0.34 8.28
N VAL A 124 -10.91 -0.74 9.02
CA VAL A 124 -9.91 -0.72 10.09
C VAL A 124 -8.52 -0.67 9.48
N ILE A 125 -7.65 0.17 10.04
CA ILE A 125 -6.22 0.21 9.70
C ILE A 125 -5.54 -0.92 10.48
N ALA A 126 -5.57 -2.12 9.90
CA ALA A 126 -5.27 -3.37 10.58
C ALA A 126 -3.86 -3.40 11.22
N TYR A 127 -2.86 -2.83 10.57
CA TYR A 127 -1.50 -2.81 11.08
C TYR A 127 -1.43 -2.16 12.48
N PHE A 128 -1.95 -0.95 12.63
CA PHE A 128 -1.90 -0.23 13.90
C PHE A 128 -2.88 -0.76 14.93
N TYR A 129 -4.02 -1.29 14.49
CA TYR A 129 -4.95 -1.98 15.39
C TYR A 129 -4.30 -3.21 16.01
N ASN A 130 -3.65 -4.06 15.22
CA ASN A 130 -2.98 -5.25 15.71
C ASN A 130 -1.82 -4.89 16.67
N GLU A 131 -1.00 -3.90 16.32
CA GLU A 131 0.07 -3.41 17.19
C GLU A 131 -0.46 -2.88 18.54
N ALA A 132 -1.56 -2.11 18.52
CA ALA A 132 -2.18 -1.60 19.73
C ALA A 132 -2.80 -2.72 20.58
N LYS A 133 -3.44 -3.70 19.94
CA LYS A 133 -4.09 -4.83 20.59
C LYS A 133 -3.09 -5.77 21.29
N GLU A 134 -1.88 -5.91 20.76
CA GLU A 134 -0.81 -6.64 21.41
C GLU A 134 -0.39 -6.00 22.74
N LYS A 135 -0.44 -4.66 22.82
CA LYS A 135 -0.08 -3.88 24.01
C LYS A 135 -1.25 -3.76 24.98
N ASP A 136 -2.47 -3.61 24.47
CA ASP A 136 -3.71 -3.48 25.23
C ASP A 136 -4.85 -4.23 24.53
N PRO A 137 -5.20 -5.46 25.00
CA PRO A 137 -6.27 -6.25 24.41
C PRO A 137 -7.67 -5.60 24.45
N SER A 138 -7.86 -4.53 25.24
CA SER A 138 -9.15 -3.85 25.40
C SER A 138 -9.45 -2.81 24.33
N VAL A 139 -8.48 -2.49 23.43
CA VAL A 139 -8.68 -1.49 22.36
C VAL A 139 -9.77 -1.94 21.39
N SER A 140 -10.59 -0.99 20.97
CA SER A 140 -11.67 -1.21 20.01
C SER A 140 -11.18 -1.04 18.57
N PRO A 141 -11.59 -1.90 17.62
CA PRO A 141 -11.25 -1.71 16.21
C PRO A 141 -11.76 -0.38 15.64
N GLU A 142 -12.85 0.15 16.15
CA GLU A 142 -13.43 1.43 15.73
C GLU A 142 -12.48 2.61 15.97
N ASP A 143 -11.66 2.56 17.01
CA ASP A 143 -10.65 3.59 17.31
C ASP A 143 -9.55 3.65 16.25
N PHE A 144 -9.38 2.57 15.49
CA PHE A 144 -8.38 2.39 14.45
C PHE A 144 -8.99 2.35 13.04
N ALA A 145 -10.26 2.69 12.88
CA ALA A 145 -10.96 2.71 11.60
C ALA A 145 -10.92 4.09 10.95
N TYR A 146 -11.02 4.11 9.62
CA TYR A 146 -11.38 5.33 8.89
C TYR A 146 -12.79 5.76 9.26
N THR A 147 -13.06 7.05 9.15
CA THR A 147 -14.35 7.66 9.56
C THR A 147 -15.23 8.06 8.36
N GLY A 148 -14.88 7.57 7.17
CA GLY A 148 -15.69 7.77 5.96
C GLY A 148 -16.89 6.82 5.90
N THR A 149 -17.57 6.85 4.78
CA THR A 149 -18.65 5.93 4.45
C THR A 149 -18.18 4.94 3.37
N PRO A 150 -18.66 3.70 3.37
CA PRO A 150 -18.43 2.78 2.28
C PRO A 150 -18.86 3.37 0.93
N PRO A 151 -18.21 2.98 -0.19
CA PRO A 151 -18.52 3.46 -1.52
C PRO A 151 -20.01 3.39 -1.89
N SER A 152 -20.54 4.48 -2.40
CA SER A 152 -21.96 4.63 -2.78
C SER A 152 -22.22 4.41 -4.27
N THR A 153 -21.19 4.43 -5.11
CA THR A 153 -21.28 4.25 -6.56
C THR A 153 -20.33 3.16 -7.03
N ARG A 154 -20.55 2.64 -8.25
CA ARG A 154 -19.66 1.65 -8.86
C ARG A 154 -18.25 2.21 -9.05
N GLU A 155 -18.14 3.46 -9.50
CA GLU A 155 -16.87 4.15 -9.71
C GLU A 155 -16.10 4.30 -8.39
N SER A 156 -16.76 4.71 -7.31
CA SER A 156 -16.15 4.83 -5.99
C SER A 156 -15.66 3.48 -5.46
N ALA A 157 -16.47 2.42 -5.62
CA ALA A 157 -16.10 1.08 -5.23
C ALA A 157 -14.89 0.55 -6.04
N VAL A 158 -14.85 0.82 -7.34
CA VAL A 158 -13.72 0.43 -8.20
C VAL A 158 -12.45 1.17 -7.79
N VAL A 159 -12.52 2.46 -7.46
CA VAL A 159 -11.36 3.21 -6.96
C VAL A 159 -10.86 2.62 -5.63
N MET A 160 -11.74 2.30 -4.68
CA MET A 160 -11.37 1.61 -3.43
C MET A 160 -10.66 0.28 -3.70
N LEU A 161 -11.18 -0.53 -4.59
CA LEU A 161 -10.59 -1.83 -4.93
C LEU A 161 -9.24 -1.67 -5.62
N ALA A 162 -9.11 -0.70 -6.54
CA ALA A 162 -7.86 -0.41 -7.25
C ALA A 162 -6.78 0.13 -6.29
N ASP A 163 -7.12 1.03 -5.38
CA ASP A 163 -6.24 1.54 -4.33
C ASP A 163 -5.73 0.40 -3.45
N THR A 164 -6.64 -0.44 -2.94
CA THR A 164 -6.30 -1.60 -2.11
C THR A 164 -5.36 -2.57 -2.81
N VAL A 165 -5.66 -2.90 -4.07
CA VAL A 165 -4.88 -3.86 -4.85
C VAL A 165 -3.52 -3.30 -5.21
N GLU A 166 -3.42 -2.04 -5.65
CA GLU A 166 -2.14 -1.42 -5.97
C GLU A 166 -1.22 -1.41 -4.74
N ALA A 167 -1.73 -0.91 -3.62
CA ALA A 167 -0.95 -0.81 -2.38
C ALA A 167 -0.47 -2.19 -1.88
N ALA A 168 -1.34 -3.19 -1.89
CA ALA A 168 -1.01 -4.53 -1.42
C ALA A 168 -0.05 -5.26 -2.38
N CYS A 169 -0.27 -5.17 -3.69
CA CYS A 169 0.55 -5.87 -4.68
C CYS A 169 1.99 -5.34 -4.77
N ARG A 170 2.25 -4.10 -4.34
CA ARG A 170 3.64 -3.57 -4.22
C ARG A 170 4.53 -4.40 -3.29
N THR A 171 3.95 -5.10 -2.34
CA THR A 171 4.69 -5.98 -1.41
C THR A 171 5.10 -7.31 -2.03
N LEU A 172 4.58 -7.65 -3.21
CA LEU A 172 4.89 -8.90 -3.89
C LEU A 172 6.13 -8.73 -4.78
N ASP A 173 7.05 -9.69 -4.65
CA ASP A 173 8.21 -9.76 -5.54
C ASP A 173 7.89 -10.65 -6.75
N LYS A 174 7.89 -10.04 -7.96
CA LYS A 174 7.67 -10.71 -9.26
C LYS A 174 6.60 -11.80 -9.23
N PRO A 175 5.35 -11.46 -8.84
CA PRO A 175 4.32 -12.47 -8.65
C PRO A 175 3.92 -13.13 -9.99
N SER A 176 3.69 -14.44 -9.95
CA SER A 176 3.07 -15.16 -11.07
C SER A 176 1.60 -14.77 -11.22
N VAL A 177 1.03 -14.98 -12.41
CA VAL A 177 -0.40 -14.73 -12.66
C VAL A 177 -1.30 -15.47 -11.66
N PRO A 178 -1.12 -16.79 -11.38
CA PRO A 178 -1.92 -17.47 -10.37
C PRO A 178 -1.79 -16.88 -8.96
N ARG A 179 -0.60 -16.38 -8.59
CA ARG A 179 -0.39 -15.73 -7.30
C ARG A 179 -1.12 -14.39 -7.23
N LEU A 180 -1.10 -13.59 -8.30
CA LEU A 180 -1.87 -12.35 -8.40
C LEU A 180 -3.36 -12.62 -8.30
N GLU A 181 -3.89 -13.60 -9.05
CA GLU A 181 -5.31 -13.97 -9.02
C GLU A 181 -5.76 -14.32 -7.60
N LYS A 182 -5.02 -15.19 -6.92
CA LYS A 182 -5.33 -15.61 -5.55
C LYS A 182 -5.27 -14.44 -4.57
N PHE A 183 -4.24 -13.60 -4.68
CA PHE A 183 -4.04 -12.48 -3.77
C PHE A 183 -5.11 -11.40 -3.94
N ILE A 184 -5.43 -11.03 -5.18
CA ILE A 184 -6.48 -10.06 -5.48
C ILE A 184 -7.86 -10.58 -5.05
N HIS A 185 -8.14 -11.87 -5.27
CA HIS A 185 -9.37 -12.49 -4.80
C HIS A 185 -9.51 -12.40 -3.27
N MET A 186 -8.44 -12.66 -2.54
CA MET A 186 -8.40 -12.52 -1.08
C MET A 186 -8.70 -11.07 -0.64
N LEU A 187 -8.13 -10.07 -1.32
CA LEU A 187 -8.38 -8.65 -1.03
C LEU A 187 -9.84 -8.26 -1.27
N PHE A 188 -10.44 -8.73 -2.37
CA PHE A 188 -11.85 -8.48 -2.67
C PHE A 188 -12.77 -9.14 -1.66
N THR A 189 -12.50 -10.39 -1.31
CA THR A 189 -13.25 -11.12 -0.28
C THR A 189 -13.20 -10.36 1.05
N GLY A 190 -12.04 -9.87 1.46
CA GLY A 190 -11.90 -9.06 2.67
C GLY A 190 -12.76 -7.79 2.64
N LYS A 191 -12.87 -7.11 1.50
CA LYS A 191 -13.74 -5.92 1.36
C LYS A 191 -15.22 -6.28 1.48
N ILE A 192 -15.65 -7.40 0.92
CA ILE A 192 -17.01 -7.92 1.03
C ILE A 192 -17.33 -8.29 2.48
N GLU A 193 -16.47 -9.08 3.12
CA GLU A 193 -16.67 -9.54 4.51
C GLU A 193 -16.68 -8.40 5.52
N ASN A 194 -15.94 -7.32 5.24
CA ASN A 194 -15.91 -6.10 6.08
C ASN A 194 -16.98 -5.07 5.66
N HIS A 195 -17.98 -5.46 4.87
CA HIS A 195 -19.14 -4.64 4.50
C HIS A 195 -18.81 -3.34 3.76
N GLN A 196 -17.66 -3.29 3.08
CA GLN A 196 -17.23 -2.07 2.39
C GLN A 196 -17.94 -1.89 1.03
N LEU A 197 -18.54 -2.93 0.47
CA LEU A 197 -19.23 -2.89 -0.82
C LEU A 197 -20.75 -2.94 -0.70
N ASP A 198 -21.31 -2.87 0.50
CA ASP A 198 -22.74 -3.03 0.75
C ASP A 198 -23.59 -1.87 0.18
N ASN A 199 -23.03 -0.67 0.06
CA ASN A 199 -23.76 0.52 -0.38
C ASN A 199 -23.64 0.77 -1.91
N CYS A 200 -22.88 -0.01 -2.65
CA CYS A 200 -22.73 0.14 -4.09
C CYS A 200 -23.54 -0.95 -4.86
N THR A 201 -23.72 -0.71 -6.15
CA THR A 201 -24.49 -1.61 -7.03
C THR A 201 -23.63 -2.57 -7.86
N LEU A 202 -22.38 -2.83 -7.43
CA LEU A 202 -21.55 -3.85 -8.06
C LEU A 202 -22.16 -5.23 -7.85
N THR A 203 -22.25 -5.99 -8.93
CA THR A 203 -22.65 -7.39 -8.89
C THR A 203 -21.45 -8.32 -8.71
N PHE A 204 -21.66 -9.57 -8.33
CA PHE A 204 -20.58 -10.56 -8.31
C PHE A 204 -19.95 -10.76 -9.69
N ARG A 205 -20.73 -10.61 -10.77
CA ARG A 205 -20.20 -10.63 -12.13
C ARG A 205 -19.28 -9.44 -12.40
N ASP A 206 -19.65 -8.24 -11.96
CA ASP A 206 -18.78 -7.07 -12.08
C ASP A 206 -17.48 -7.27 -11.32
N LEU A 207 -17.53 -7.82 -10.10
CA LEU A 207 -16.33 -8.11 -9.30
C LEU A 207 -15.40 -9.11 -9.99
N ASP A 208 -15.94 -10.15 -10.65
CA ASP A 208 -15.14 -11.09 -11.43
C ASP A 208 -14.44 -10.39 -12.61
N VAL A 209 -15.15 -9.54 -13.34
CA VAL A 209 -14.58 -8.76 -14.46
C VAL A 209 -13.52 -7.78 -13.97
N ILE A 210 -13.76 -7.08 -12.87
CA ILE A 210 -12.80 -6.14 -12.27
C ILE A 210 -11.53 -6.88 -11.85
N GLN A 211 -11.68 -8.01 -11.18
CA GLN A 211 -10.55 -8.84 -10.74
C GLN A 211 -9.68 -9.28 -11.91
N LYS A 212 -10.28 -9.83 -12.97
CA LYS A 212 -9.57 -10.26 -14.19
C LYS A 212 -8.85 -9.10 -14.87
N THR A 213 -9.48 -7.93 -14.92
CA THR A 213 -8.87 -6.72 -15.49
C THR A 213 -7.65 -6.28 -14.70
N PHE A 214 -7.74 -6.27 -13.38
CA PHE A 214 -6.60 -5.92 -12.51
C PHE A 214 -5.45 -6.90 -12.65
N VAL A 215 -5.73 -8.20 -12.67
CA VAL A 215 -4.70 -9.23 -12.88
C VAL A 215 -3.98 -9.03 -14.21
N GLN A 216 -4.71 -8.78 -15.29
CA GLN A 216 -4.13 -8.57 -16.61
C GLN A 216 -3.19 -7.36 -16.66
N ILE A 217 -3.60 -6.23 -16.07
CA ILE A 217 -2.78 -5.01 -16.05
C ILE A 217 -1.54 -5.21 -15.18
N LEU A 218 -1.69 -5.74 -13.99
CA LEU A 218 -0.57 -5.95 -13.06
C LEU A 218 0.41 -7.01 -13.56
N ALA A 219 -0.08 -8.09 -14.18
CA ALA A 219 0.79 -9.08 -14.82
C ALA A 219 1.65 -8.43 -15.90
N GLY A 220 1.06 -7.61 -16.76
CA GLY A 220 1.80 -6.84 -17.78
C GLY A 220 2.83 -5.89 -17.15
N TYR A 221 2.47 -5.19 -16.09
CA TYR A 221 3.36 -4.29 -15.37
C TYR A 221 4.57 -5.01 -14.75
N TYR A 222 4.36 -6.15 -14.10
CA TYR A 222 5.46 -6.93 -13.51
C TYR A 222 6.33 -7.63 -14.55
N HIS A 223 5.77 -8.07 -15.68
CA HIS A 223 6.52 -8.68 -16.77
C HIS A 223 7.33 -7.68 -17.61
N SER A 224 6.92 -6.42 -17.69
CA SER A 224 7.63 -5.38 -18.43
C SER A 224 8.91 -4.90 -17.73
N ARG A 225 9.15 -5.27 -16.49
CA ARG A 225 10.43 -5.09 -15.78
C ARG A 225 11.43 -6.19 -16.19
N ILE A 226 11.71 -6.30 -17.49
CA ILE A 226 12.82 -7.10 -17.99
C ILE A 226 14.10 -6.33 -17.67
N GLU A 227 14.93 -6.87 -16.78
CA GLU A 227 16.31 -6.41 -16.62
C GLU A 227 17.03 -6.69 -17.93
N TYR A 228 17.38 -5.65 -18.67
CA TYR A 228 18.30 -5.80 -19.81
C TYR A 228 19.66 -6.19 -19.23
N PRO A 229 20.24 -7.34 -19.63
CA PRO A 229 21.52 -7.84 -19.09
C PRO A 229 22.67 -6.86 -19.22
N ASP A 230 22.56 -5.90 -20.13
CA ASP A 230 23.61 -4.93 -20.47
C ASP A 230 23.48 -3.59 -19.69
N GLN A 231 22.51 -3.45 -18.80
CA GLN A 231 22.30 -2.25 -17.97
C GLN A 231 22.51 -2.53 -16.48
N LYS A 232 23.54 -3.30 -16.15
CA LYS A 232 23.96 -3.43 -14.74
C LYS A 232 24.53 -2.10 -14.26
N ASP A 233 24.07 -1.68 -13.08
CA ASP A 233 24.67 -0.57 -12.35
C ASP A 233 26.19 -0.85 -12.20
N PRO A 234 27.08 -0.01 -12.76
CA PRO A 234 28.52 -0.25 -12.67
C PRO A 234 29.07 -0.18 -11.23
N ASP A 235 28.30 0.31 -10.28
CA ASP A 235 28.68 0.40 -8.87
C ASP A 235 28.04 -0.69 -7.97
N ALA A 236 27.15 -1.53 -8.51
CA ALA A 236 26.49 -2.60 -7.74
C ALA A 236 27.47 -3.67 -7.21
N ASP A 237 28.61 -3.90 -7.89
CA ASP A 237 29.64 -4.85 -7.47
C ASP A 237 30.57 -4.30 -6.37
N LYS A 238 30.62 -2.97 -6.14
CA LYS A 238 31.46 -2.38 -5.11
C LYS A 238 30.89 -2.49 -3.71
N THR A 239 29.57 -2.50 -3.59
CA THR A 239 28.88 -2.64 -2.28
C THR A 239 28.90 -4.06 -1.72
N SER A 240 29.07 -5.06 -2.57
CA SER A 240 29.23 -6.47 -2.13
C SER A 240 30.67 -6.82 -1.74
N ALA A 241 31.66 -6.06 -2.18
CA ALA A 241 33.08 -6.27 -1.85
C ALA A 241 33.49 -5.62 -0.52
N GLU A 242 32.82 -4.54 -0.09
CA GLU A 242 33.10 -3.86 1.18
C GLU A 242 32.51 -4.57 2.41
N GLN A 243 31.52 -5.45 2.23
CA GLN A 243 30.95 -6.24 3.34
C GLN A 243 31.69 -7.53 3.69
N ASN A 244 32.74 -7.89 2.92
CA ASN A 244 33.52 -9.12 3.12
C ASN A 244 34.95 -8.90 3.64
N THR A 245 35.34 -7.69 4.09
CA THR A 245 36.70 -7.39 4.53
C THR A 245 36.84 -7.01 6.01
N GLU A 246 35.93 -7.43 6.88
CA GLU A 246 36.15 -7.33 8.33
C GLU A 246 35.86 -8.66 9.04
N ALA A 247 36.86 -9.54 9.05
CA ALA A 247 37.02 -10.55 10.09
C ALA A 247 38.52 -10.64 10.44
N PRO A 248 38.92 -10.29 11.67
CA PRO A 248 40.33 -10.38 12.04
C PRO A 248 40.72 -11.81 12.34
N SER A 249 41.78 -12.25 11.66
CA SER A 249 42.51 -13.44 11.97
C SER A 249 43.32 -13.24 13.24
N SER A 250 43.12 -14.08 14.24
CA SER A 250 44.15 -14.34 15.25
C SER A 250 44.39 -15.83 15.36
N LYS A 251 45.45 -16.27 14.69
CA LYS A 251 46.18 -17.49 15.04
C LYS A 251 47.22 -17.11 16.06
N GLU A 252 47.18 -17.71 17.21
CA GLU A 252 48.41 -17.95 17.95
C GLU A 252 48.33 -19.35 18.57
N LYS A 253 49.39 -20.12 18.24
CA LYS A 253 49.73 -21.41 18.76
C LYS A 253 50.25 -21.23 20.17
N ASP A 254 49.90 -22.07 21.10
CA ASP A 254 50.99 -22.72 21.87
C ASP A 254 50.61 -24.09 22.40
N LYS A 255 51.65 -24.92 22.36
CA LYS A 255 51.72 -26.29 22.80
C LYS A 255 51.93 -26.36 24.34
N ASP A 256 51.39 -27.28 25.00
CA ASP A 256 52.11 -28.42 25.58
C ASP A 256 51.49 -28.94 26.90
N LYS A 257 51.45 -30.25 26.95
CA LYS A 257 51.65 -31.19 28.09
C LYS A 257 50.59 -31.40 29.17
N ARG A 258 50.12 -32.64 29.06
CA ARG A 258 50.20 -33.78 30.03
C ARG A 258 49.34 -33.78 31.29
N SER A 259 48.69 -34.93 31.32
CA SER A 259 48.51 -35.88 32.44
C SER A 259 47.46 -35.52 33.48
N ASP A 260 46.58 -36.34 33.73
CA ASP A 260 46.47 -37.71 34.20
C ASP A 260 45.37 -37.79 35.27
N LYS A 261 44.60 -38.85 35.14
CA LYS A 261 43.92 -39.60 36.21
C LYS A 261 42.70 -39.05 36.95
N SER A 262 41.69 -39.82 36.72
CA SER A 262 41.01 -40.74 37.69
C SER A 262 39.82 -40.11 38.42
N GLU A 263 38.77 -40.77 38.16
CA GLU A 263 37.99 -41.69 39.00
C GLU A 263 36.90 -41.07 39.88
N LYS A 264 35.76 -41.67 39.61
CA LYS A 264 34.71 -42.14 40.54
C LYS A 264 33.76 -41.10 41.13
N SER A 265 32.59 -41.32 40.78
CA SER A 265 31.51 -42.11 41.43
C SER A 265 30.55 -41.29 42.27
N ASP A 266 29.38 -41.56 41.90
CA ASP A 266 28.23 -41.95 42.72
C ASP A 266 27.34 -40.88 43.38
N LYS A 267 26.15 -40.99 42.89
CA LYS A 267 24.88 -41.22 43.60
C LYS A 267 24.18 -40.10 44.40
N LYS A 268 22.95 -40.07 43.99
CA LYS A 268 21.71 -40.08 44.80
C LYS A 268 21.21 -38.75 45.33
N GLU A 269 20.08 -38.43 44.79
CA GLU A 269 18.69 -38.58 45.34
C GLU A 269 18.23 -37.48 46.30
N LYS A 270 17.08 -36.98 45.89
CA LYS A 270 15.93 -36.54 46.72
C LYS A 270 16.04 -35.24 47.55
N LYS A 271 15.34 -34.25 47.20
CA LYS A 271 13.97 -33.97 47.64
C LYS A 271 13.38 -32.88 46.75
#